data_12f6983db2fe8877965269df073363f5
#
_entry.id   12f6983db2fe8877965269df073363f5
#
_cell.length_a   1.000
_cell.length_b   1.000
_cell.length_c   1.000
_cell.angle_alpha   90.00
_cell.angle_beta   90.00
_cell.angle_gamma   90.00
#
_symmetry.space_group_name_H-M   'P 1'
#
loop_
_entity.id
_entity.type
_entity.pdbx_description
1 polymer ?
#
loop_
_entity_poly.entity_id
_entity_poly.type
_entity_poly.pdbx_seq_one_letter_code
_entity_poly.pdbx_strand_id
1 'polypeptide(L)'
;MDAQIETKELSKWFGEVVALNNVSVQIPSGVVGLLGPNGAGKSTFIKLALGLYRPSRGEIRILGKKPRNNFQILSILGYCPEMDHFVEEVSGFEFLYWLARYSGYHPKAAKKRVGDALERVHMVERMYDPISTYSKGMRQRIKVAQSLLHDPQILFLDEPMNGLDPTAREELFHLVIGLGNEGKTVVFSSHVLHEVERVTDTVILIYNGRVLALGKIREIRDLIQNHPRTIVIETMEPKKVYQLLSSDSNITSVNFDTQFLTVHTLDPLQTFKCINEIILEGKIPIFSFHCADEDLQSVFQYLISTHIPRGL
;
A
#
# COMPACT_ATOMS: atom_id res chain seq x y z
N MET A 1 -18.90 -12.33 5.33
CA MET A 1 -19.01 -10.84 5.27
C MET A 1 -19.28 -10.47 3.82
N ASP A 2 -20.28 -9.63 3.57
CA ASP A 2 -20.60 -9.26 2.19
C ASP A 2 -19.50 -8.37 1.61
N ALA A 3 -19.05 -8.71 0.41
CA ALA A 3 -18.02 -7.95 -0.28
C ALA A 3 -18.52 -6.54 -0.63
N GLN A 4 -17.76 -5.51 -0.25
CA GLN A 4 -18.08 -4.12 -0.60
C GLN A 4 -17.69 -3.79 -2.03
N ILE A 5 -16.58 -4.40 -2.52
CA ILE A 5 -16.09 -4.27 -3.89
C ILE A 5 -15.81 -5.68 -4.41
N GLU A 6 -16.35 -5.99 -5.56
CA GLU A 6 -16.16 -7.30 -6.21
C GLU A 6 -15.67 -7.11 -7.64
N THR A 7 -14.69 -7.88 -8.05
CA THR A 7 -14.25 -7.95 -9.45
C THR A 7 -14.28 -9.37 -9.97
N LYS A 8 -14.64 -9.53 -11.25
CA LYS A 8 -14.66 -10.83 -11.95
C LYS A 8 -13.91 -10.69 -13.27
N GLU A 9 -12.80 -11.40 -13.39
CA GLU A 9 -11.92 -11.42 -14.58
C GLU A 9 -11.57 -9.99 -15.09
N LEU A 10 -11.47 -9.02 -14.17
CA LEU A 10 -11.28 -7.62 -14.51
C LEU A 10 -9.96 -7.41 -15.23
N SER A 11 -10.02 -6.88 -16.45
CA SER A 11 -8.84 -6.58 -17.25
C SER A 11 -8.96 -5.17 -17.85
N LYS A 12 -7.82 -4.50 -17.98
CA LYS A 12 -7.71 -3.17 -18.60
C LYS A 12 -6.45 -3.05 -19.43
N TRP A 13 -6.64 -2.69 -20.69
CA TRP A 13 -5.57 -2.38 -21.63
C TRP A 13 -5.62 -0.92 -22.06
N PHE A 14 -4.45 -0.33 -22.29
CA PHE A 14 -4.25 0.97 -22.90
C PHE A 14 -3.35 0.77 -24.14
N GLY A 15 -3.98 0.63 -25.31
CA GLY A 15 -3.26 0.16 -26.50
C GLY A 15 -2.67 -1.24 -26.25
N GLU A 16 -1.37 -1.37 -26.40
CA GLU A 16 -0.64 -2.63 -26.16
C GLU A 16 -0.26 -2.87 -24.69
N VAL A 17 -0.41 -1.85 -23.85
CA VAL A 17 -0.04 -1.95 -22.43
C VAL A 17 -1.16 -2.60 -21.62
N VAL A 18 -0.88 -3.74 -21.02
CA VAL A 18 -1.79 -4.44 -20.10
C VAL A 18 -1.61 -3.89 -18.70
N ALA A 19 -2.52 -3.03 -18.26
CA ALA A 19 -2.48 -2.42 -16.93
C ALA A 19 -3.10 -3.30 -15.84
N LEU A 20 -4.14 -4.07 -16.17
CA LEU A 20 -4.71 -5.13 -15.31
C LEU A 20 -5.04 -6.36 -16.15
N ASN A 21 -4.83 -7.53 -15.60
CA ASN A 21 -5.03 -8.81 -16.28
C ASN A 21 -5.72 -9.83 -15.38
N ASN A 22 -6.98 -10.13 -15.69
CA ASN A 22 -7.78 -11.18 -15.06
C ASN A 22 -7.87 -11.10 -13.53
N VAL A 23 -8.12 -9.88 -13.00
CA VAL A 23 -8.22 -9.64 -11.56
C VAL A 23 -9.60 -10.03 -11.05
N SER A 24 -9.65 -11.02 -10.14
CA SER A 24 -10.88 -11.46 -9.46
C SER A 24 -10.65 -11.39 -7.95
N VAL A 25 -11.26 -10.41 -7.28
CA VAL A 25 -11.11 -10.18 -5.83
C VAL A 25 -12.44 -9.77 -5.21
N GLN A 26 -12.56 -10.05 -3.91
CA GLN A 26 -13.64 -9.58 -3.06
C GLN A 26 -13.04 -8.79 -1.90
N ILE A 27 -13.30 -7.49 -1.85
CA ILE A 27 -12.79 -6.59 -0.83
C ILE A 27 -13.86 -6.45 0.25
N PRO A 28 -13.58 -6.82 1.51
CA PRO A 28 -14.51 -6.68 2.62
C PRO A 28 -14.61 -5.23 3.09
N SER A 29 -15.49 -4.97 4.06
CA SER A 29 -15.51 -3.72 4.82
C SER A 29 -14.25 -3.55 5.68
N GLY A 30 -13.96 -2.30 6.06
CA GLY A 30 -12.79 -1.93 6.84
C GLY A 30 -11.63 -1.41 5.99
N VAL A 31 -10.44 -1.34 6.56
CA VAL A 31 -9.26 -0.84 5.85
C VAL A 31 -8.57 -1.99 5.12
N VAL A 32 -8.31 -1.81 3.84
CA VAL A 32 -7.63 -2.79 2.98
C VAL A 32 -6.47 -2.12 2.25
N GLY A 33 -5.26 -2.66 2.40
CA GLY A 33 -4.08 -2.20 1.69
C GLY A 33 -4.04 -2.73 0.26
N LEU A 34 -3.85 -1.85 -0.71
CA LEU A 34 -3.56 -2.23 -2.10
C LEU A 34 -2.08 -2.01 -2.36
N LEU A 35 -1.29 -3.07 -2.25
CA LEU A 35 0.14 -3.03 -2.17
C LEU A 35 0.79 -3.52 -3.47
N GLY A 36 1.79 -2.80 -3.96
CA GLY A 36 2.53 -3.18 -5.17
C GLY A 36 3.49 -2.09 -5.64
N PRO A 37 4.48 -2.44 -6.46
CA PRO A 37 5.43 -1.46 -6.99
C PRO A 37 4.75 -0.44 -7.92
N ASN A 38 5.50 0.60 -8.28
CA ASN A 38 5.04 1.56 -9.27
C ASN A 38 4.79 0.86 -10.61
N GLY A 39 3.67 1.20 -11.27
CA GLY A 39 3.25 0.54 -12.50
C GLY A 39 2.55 -0.82 -12.31
N ALA A 40 2.37 -1.32 -11.09
CA ALA A 40 1.71 -2.60 -10.83
C ALA A 40 0.22 -2.65 -11.21
N GLY A 41 -0.43 -1.49 -11.41
CA GLY A 41 -1.86 -1.39 -11.76
C GLY A 41 -2.75 -0.84 -10.66
N LYS A 42 -2.21 -0.41 -9.49
CA LYS A 42 -2.96 0.11 -8.34
C LYS A 42 -3.92 1.24 -8.71
N SER A 43 -3.40 2.33 -9.26
CA SER A 43 -4.22 3.49 -9.68
C SER A 43 -5.21 3.14 -10.80
N THR A 44 -4.87 2.17 -11.66
CA THR A 44 -5.80 1.68 -12.69
C THR A 44 -6.97 0.93 -12.05
N PHE A 45 -6.71 0.08 -11.05
CA PHE A 45 -7.75 -0.60 -10.27
C PHE A 45 -8.68 0.41 -9.59
N ILE A 46 -8.13 1.41 -8.89
CA ILE A 46 -8.89 2.48 -8.23
C ILE A 46 -9.75 3.23 -9.25
N LYS A 47 -9.20 3.66 -10.39
CA LYS A 47 -9.95 4.39 -11.42
C LYS A 47 -11.07 3.58 -12.07
N LEU A 48 -10.91 2.26 -12.17
CA LEU A 48 -11.98 1.35 -12.58
C LEU A 48 -13.08 1.24 -11.51
N ALA A 49 -12.71 1.14 -10.22
CA ALA A 49 -13.65 1.13 -9.11
C ALA A 49 -14.45 2.44 -9.00
N LEU A 50 -13.81 3.57 -9.31
CA LEU A 50 -14.48 4.87 -9.41
C LEU A 50 -15.33 5.06 -10.67
N GLY A 51 -15.35 4.08 -11.59
CA GLY A 51 -16.06 4.19 -12.86
C GLY A 51 -15.47 5.19 -13.85
N LEU A 52 -14.27 5.76 -13.56
CA LEU A 52 -13.56 6.68 -14.44
C LEU A 52 -13.07 5.98 -15.70
N TYR A 53 -12.67 4.71 -15.57
CA TYR A 53 -12.32 3.87 -16.70
C TYR A 53 -13.37 2.80 -16.95
N ARG A 54 -13.53 2.41 -18.22
CA ARG A 54 -14.30 1.25 -18.62
C ARG A 54 -13.37 0.02 -18.61
N PRO A 55 -13.74 -1.11 -18.00
CA PRO A 55 -13.03 -2.37 -18.16
C PRO A 55 -12.90 -2.73 -19.66
N SER A 56 -11.77 -3.30 -20.05
CA SER A 56 -11.58 -3.90 -21.37
C SER A 56 -12.21 -5.28 -21.42
N ARG A 57 -12.14 -6.05 -20.31
CA ARG A 57 -12.80 -7.33 -20.10
C ARG A 57 -13.23 -7.47 -18.63
N GLY A 58 -14.18 -8.36 -18.35
CA GLY A 58 -14.68 -8.60 -17.01
C GLY A 58 -15.53 -7.47 -16.47
N GLU A 59 -15.72 -7.44 -15.15
CA GLU A 59 -16.55 -6.44 -14.50
C GLU A 59 -16.04 -6.11 -13.08
N ILE A 60 -16.47 -4.93 -12.61
CA ILE A 60 -16.32 -4.48 -11.23
C ILE A 60 -17.67 -4.04 -10.70
N ARG A 61 -17.97 -4.43 -9.46
CA ARG A 61 -19.18 -4.06 -8.73
C ARG A 61 -18.83 -3.48 -7.38
N ILE A 62 -19.59 -2.48 -6.97
CA ILE A 62 -19.54 -1.88 -5.65
C ILE A 62 -20.93 -2.03 -5.05
N LEU A 63 -21.03 -2.67 -3.89
CA LEU A 63 -22.30 -3.04 -3.27
C LEU A 63 -23.24 -3.74 -4.30
N GLY A 64 -22.69 -4.66 -5.09
CA GLY A 64 -23.40 -5.41 -6.13
C GLY A 64 -23.75 -4.63 -7.41
N LYS A 65 -23.47 -3.30 -7.49
CA LYS A 65 -23.83 -2.43 -8.63
C LYS A 65 -22.56 -2.01 -9.40
N LYS A 66 -22.70 -1.83 -10.72
CA LYS A 66 -21.63 -1.25 -11.56
C LYS A 66 -21.46 0.24 -11.24
N PRO A 67 -20.22 0.73 -11.00
CA PRO A 67 -19.99 2.12 -10.60
C PRO A 67 -20.13 3.10 -11.77
N ARG A 68 -19.80 2.69 -13.00
CA ARG A 68 -19.80 3.58 -14.15
C ARG A 68 -21.20 4.10 -14.47
N ASN A 69 -21.33 5.43 -14.61
CA ASN A 69 -22.58 6.15 -14.86
C ASN A 69 -23.67 5.86 -13.82
N ASN A 70 -23.29 5.55 -12.58
CA ASN A 70 -24.21 5.24 -11.50
C ASN A 70 -24.04 6.24 -10.36
N PHE A 71 -24.86 7.31 -10.39
CA PHE A 71 -24.79 8.38 -9.38
C PHE A 71 -25.03 7.89 -7.96
N GLN A 72 -25.85 6.86 -7.74
CA GLN A 72 -26.08 6.30 -6.41
C GLN A 72 -24.80 5.68 -5.83
N ILE A 73 -24.00 5.05 -6.67
CA ILE A 73 -22.69 4.50 -6.25
C ILE A 73 -21.66 5.63 -6.13
N LEU A 74 -21.58 6.52 -7.12
CA LEU A 74 -20.59 7.60 -7.10
C LEU A 74 -20.77 8.53 -5.89
N SER A 75 -22.00 8.76 -5.44
CA SER A 75 -22.28 9.62 -4.28
C SER A 75 -21.80 9.06 -2.93
N ILE A 76 -21.47 7.79 -2.86
CA ILE A 76 -20.92 7.13 -1.65
C ILE A 76 -19.43 6.83 -1.75
N LEU A 77 -18.77 7.21 -2.85
CA LEU A 77 -17.33 7.00 -3.07
C LEU A 77 -16.55 8.29 -2.83
N GLY A 78 -15.52 8.23 -2.00
CA GLY A 78 -14.52 9.27 -1.85
C GLY A 78 -13.23 8.89 -2.58
N TYR A 79 -12.52 9.89 -3.12
CA TYR A 79 -11.26 9.66 -3.82
C TYR A 79 -10.22 10.73 -3.48
N CYS A 80 -9.07 10.28 -2.98
CA CYS A 80 -7.86 11.07 -2.81
C CYS A 80 -6.86 10.65 -3.91
N PRO A 81 -6.62 11.49 -4.93
CA PRO A 81 -5.70 11.16 -6.03
C PRO A 81 -4.24 11.27 -5.59
N GLU A 82 -3.35 10.52 -6.26
CA GLU A 82 -1.91 10.64 -6.08
C GLU A 82 -1.42 12.04 -6.48
N MET A 83 -1.81 12.50 -7.68
CA MET A 83 -1.37 13.78 -8.23
C MET A 83 -2.23 14.95 -7.75
N ASP A 84 -1.59 16.10 -7.59
CA ASP A 84 -2.25 17.36 -7.25
C ASP A 84 -2.92 17.98 -8.48
N HIS A 85 -4.14 18.47 -8.31
CA HIS A 85 -4.90 19.21 -9.33
C HIS A 85 -5.61 20.39 -8.67
N PHE A 86 -4.85 21.32 -8.11
CA PHE A 86 -5.37 22.48 -7.41
C PHE A 86 -5.46 23.71 -8.29
N VAL A 87 -6.38 24.61 -7.95
CA VAL A 87 -6.35 26.01 -8.36
C VAL A 87 -5.50 26.73 -7.33
N GLU A 88 -4.29 27.12 -7.71
CA GLU A 88 -3.23 27.56 -6.80
C GLU A 88 -3.54 28.91 -6.10
N GLU A 89 -4.31 29.75 -6.77
CA GLU A 89 -4.60 31.13 -6.35
C GLU A 89 -5.68 31.20 -5.27
N VAL A 90 -6.47 30.13 -5.09
CA VAL A 90 -7.56 30.12 -4.12
C VAL A 90 -7.12 29.53 -2.80
N SER A 91 -7.85 29.80 -1.74
CA SER A 91 -7.63 29.20 -0.44
C SER A 91 -8.12 27.73 -0.40
N GLY A 92 -7.57 26.96 0.56
CA GLY A 92 -8.04 25.61 0.78
C GLY A 92 -9.53 25.54 1.08
N PHE A 93 -10.05 26.50 1.84
CA PHE A 93 -11.50 26.61 2.12
C PHE A 93 -12.31 26.86 0.86
N GLU A 94 -11.93 27.82 0.01
CA GLU A 94 -12.64 28.14 -1.23
C GLU A 94 -12.64 26.98 -2.20
N PHE A 95 -11.49 26.31 -2.37
CA PHE A 95 -11.37 25.13 -3.21
C PHE A 95 -12.36 24.03 -2.77
N LEU A 96 -12.34 23.65 -1.50
CA LEU A 96 -13.24 22.65 -0.95
C LEU A 96 -14.72 23.10 -0.98
N TYR A 97 -14.96 24.39 -0.75
CA TYR A 97 -16.32 24.94 -0.82
C TYR A 97 -16.91 24.83 -2.22
N TRP A 98 -16.16 25.14 -3.26
CA TRP A 98 -16.62 24.94 -4.64
C TRP A 98 -16.93 23.49 -4.95
N LEU A 99 -16.07 22.55 -4.53
CA LEU A 99 -16.33 21.13 -4.70
C LEU A 99 -17.60 20.66 -3.97
N ALA A 100 -17.83 21.12 -2.76
CA ALA A 100 -19.06 20.85 -2.03
C ALA A 100 -20.29 21.45 -2.75
N ARG A 101 -20.16 22.67 -3.31
CA ARG A 101 -21.22 23.29 -4.10
C ARG A 101 -21.50 22.54 -5.40
N TYR A 102 -20.48 22.07 -6.11
CA TYR A 102 -20.64 21.22 -7.30
C TYR A 102 -21.28 19.87 -6.98
N SER A 103 -21.05 19.35 -5.77
CA SER A 103 -21.74 18.15 -5.26
C SER A 103 -23.21 18.37 -4.88
N GLY A 104 -23.74 19.58 -5.09
CA GLY A 104 -25.16 19.91 -4.89
C GLY A 104 -25.51 20.42 -3.49
N TYR A 105 -24.56 20.59 -2.58
CA TYR A 105 -24.86 21.09 -1.23
C TYR A 105 -25.25 22.56 -1.24
N HIS A 106 -26.32 22.90 -0.48
CA HIS A 106 -26.71 24.29 -0.24
C HIS A 106 -25.57 25.06 0.47
N PRO A 107 -25.39 26.38 0.27
CA PRO A 107 -24.29 27.18 0.80
C PRO A 107 -23.98 26.95 2.29
N LYS A 108 -25.02 26.92 3.14
CA LYS A 108 -24.85 26.70 4.59
C LYS A 108 -24.32 25.29 4.89
N ALA A 109 -24.85 24.27 4.21
CA ALA A 109 -24.40 22.89 4.37
C ALA A 109 -22.99 22.69 3.82
N ALA A 110 -22.64 23.30 2.67
CA ALA A 110 -21.32 23.26 2.09
C ALA A 110 -20.26 23.84 3.06
N LYS A 111 -20.52 25.02 3.64
CA LYS A 111 -19.62 25.63 4.64
C LYS A 111 -19.38 24.72 5.85
N LYS A 112 -20.45 24.10 6.37
CA LYS A 112 -20.33 23.18 7.50
C LYS A 112 -19.46 21.97 7.13
N ARG A 113 -19.74 21.29 6.00
CA ARG A 113 -18.98 20.12 5.55
C ARG A 113 -17.51 20.42 5.29
N VAL A 114 -17.21 21.60 4.76
CA VAL A 114 -15.84 22.04 4.57
C VAL A 114 -15.14 22.23 5.91
N GLY A 115 -15.81 22.88 6.88
CA GLY A 115 -15.28 23.04 8.23
C GLY A 115 -14.98 21.68 8.89
N ASP A 116 -15.95 20.77 8.88
CA ASP A 116 -15.82 19.42 9.43
C ASP A 116 -14.67 18.63 8.75
N ALA A 117 -14.53 18.75 7.43
CA ALA A 117 -13.46 18.08 6.68
C ALA A 117 -12.08 18.67 6.98
N LEU A 118 -11.95 19.99 7.08
CA LEU A 118 -10.69 20.67 7.42
C LEU A 118 -10.26 20.40 8.85
N GLU A 119 -11.19 20.29 9.78
CA GLU A 119 -10.91 19.90 11.17
C GLU A 119 -10.32 18.48 11.23
N ARG A 120 -10.91 17.51 10.52
CA ARG A 120 -10.42 16.12 10.46
C ARG A 120 -8.98 15.99 9.96
N VAL A 121 -8.52 16.92 9.13
CA VAL A 121 -7.16 16.91 8.57
C VAL A 121 -6.24 17.98 9.18
N HIS A 122 -6.64 18.61 10.29
CA HIS A 122 -5.86 19.63 11.00
C HIS A 122 -5.42 20.81 10.12
N MET A 123 -6.35 21.32 9.28
CA MET A 123 -6.07 22.43 8.36
C MET A 123 -6.88 23.71 8.66
N VAL A 124 -7.56 23.78 9.81
CA VAL A 124 -8.43 24.92 10.18
C VAL A 124 -7.64 26.24 10.25
N GLU A 125 -6.45 26.24 10.85
CA GLU A 125 -5.64 27.46 11.05
C GLU A 125 -5.12 28.05 9.72
N ARG A 126 -4.96 27.23 8.71
CA ARG A 126 -4.39 27.61 7.42
C ARG A 126 -5.41 27.60 6.28
N MET A 127 -6.70 27.39 6.60
CA MET A 127 -7.73 27.14 5.58
C MET A 127 -7.99 28.31 4.63
N TYR A 128 -7.67 29.53 5.05
CA TYR A 128 -7.86 30.74 4.23
C TYR A 128 -6.59 31.18 3.49
N ASP A 129 -5.46 30.52 3.71
CA ASP A 129 -4.24 30.80 2.97
C ASP A 129 -4.36 30.25 1.53
N PRO A 130 -3.74 30.89 0.53
CA PRO A 130 -3.68 30.37 -0.84
C PRO A 130 -2.98 29.02 -0.90
N ILE A 131 -3.52 28.11 -1.70
CA ILE A 131 -2.94 26.75 -1.87
C ILE A 131 -1.51 26.81 -2.42
N SER A 132 -1.15 27.84 -3.18
CA SER A 132 0.23 28.08 -3.64
C SER A 132 1.25 28.17 -2.52
N THR A 133 0.83 28.54 -1.30
CA THR A 133 1.68 28.66 -0.10
C THR A 133 1.77 27.37 0.70
N TYR A 134 1.01 26.33 0.32
CA TYR A 134 0.96 25.08 1.08
C TYR A 134 2.18 24.21 0.85
N SER A 135 2.69 23.62 1.93
CA SER A 135 3.66 22.54 1.85
C SER A 135 3.04 21.30 1.18
N LYS A 136 3.87 20.36 0.74
CA LYS A 136 3.40 19.11 0.17
C LYS A 136 2.46 18.36 1.12
N GLY A 137 2.78 18.34 2.43
CA GLY A 137 1.93 17.74 3.46
C GLY A 137 0.57 18.44 3.59
N MET A 138 0.54 19.77 3.57
CA MET A 138 -0.72 20.53 3.61
C MET A 138 -1.57 20.26 2.36
N ARG A 139 -0.98 20.21 1.18
CA ARG A 139 -1.66 19.82 -0.07
C ARG A 139 -2.28 18.43 0.02
N GLN A 140 -1.54 17.47 0.57
CA GLN A 140 -2.04 16.11 0.78
C GLN A 140 -3.24 16.09 1.73
N ARG A 141 -3.19 16.85 2.83
CA ARG A 141 -4.32 16.99 3.77
C ARG A 141 -5.56 17.56 3.08
N ILE A 142 -5.41 18.56 2.19
CA ILE A 142 -6.55 19.08 1.41
C ILE A 142 -7.12 18.04 0.45
N LYS A 143 -6.30 17.20 -0.21
CA LYS A 143 -6.79 16.08 -1.03
C LYS A 143 -7.58 15.06 -0.21
N VAL A 144 -7.12 14.76 0.99
CA VAL A 144 -7.87 13.88 1.90
C VAL A 144 -9.17 14.55 2.35
N ALA A 145 -9.15 15.83 2.75
CA ALA A 145 -10.36 16.58 3.09
C ALA A 145 -11.37 16.59 1.94
N GLN A 146 -10.92 16.80 0.71
CA GLN A 146 -11.74 16.70 -0.50
C GLN A 146 -12.46 15.35 -0.59
N SER A 147 -11.77 14.25 -0.32
CA SER A 147 -12.35 12.91 -0.40
C SER A 147 -13.43 12.65 0.66
N LEU A 148 -13.45 13.44 1.74
CA LEU A 148 -14.36 13.30 2.89
C LEU A 148 -15.58 14.24 2.84
N LEU A 149 -15.63 15.22 1.93
CA LEU A 149 -16.64 16.29 1.91
C LEU A 149 -18.09 15.82 1.95
N HIS A 150 -18.39 14.73 1.29
CA HIS A 150 -19.74 14.18 1.15
C HIS A 150 -20.01 12.98 2.06
N ASP A 151 -19.11 12.73 3.04
CA ASP A 151 -19.19 11.63 3.99
C ASP A 151 -19.36 10.26 3.31
N PRO A 152 -18.38 9.84 2.49
CA PRO A 152 -18.46 8.62 1.72
C PRO A 152 -18.49 7.37 2.60
N GLN A 153 -19.10 6.29 2.09
CA GLN A 153 -19.04 4.96 2.71
C GLN A 153 -17.77 4.20 2.33
N ILE A 154 -17.25 4.45 1.12
CA ILE A 154 -16.05 3.80 0.58
C ILE A 154 -15.08 4.87 0.12
N LEU A 155 -13.84 4.80 0.61
CA LEU A 155 -12.75 5.71 0.23
C LEU A 155 -11.68 4.99 -0.54
N PHE A 156 -11.17 5.64 -1.57
CA PHE A 156 -9.96 5.26 -2.28
C PHE A 156 -8.89 6.32 -2.05
N LEU A 157 -7.78 5.92 -1.42
CA LEU A 157 -6.63 6.77 -1.16
C LEU A 157 -5.45 6.25 -2.00
N ASP A 158 -5.10 6.98 -3.06
CA ASP A 158 -4.07 6.56 -4.01
C ASP A 158 -2.72 7.17 -3.62
N GLU A 159 -1.78 6.34 -3.11
CA GLU A 159 -0.46 6.72 -2.59
C GLU A 159 -0.50 7.94 -1.63
N PRO A 160 -1.37 7.96 -0.62
CA PRO A 160 -1.62 9.16 0.17
C PRO A 160 -0.45 9.57 1.08
N MET A 161 0.52 8.68 1.33
CA MET A 161 1.70 8.94 2.16
C MET A 161 2.87 9.55 1.39
N ASN A 162 2.77 9.64 0.04
CA ASN A 162 3.87 10.12 -0.79
C ASN A 162 4.28 11.55 -0.45
N GLY A 163 5.56 11.68 -0.03
CA GLY A 163 6.20 12.97 0.26
C GLY A 163 5.71 13.68 1.52
N LEU A 164 5.08 12.95 2.43
CA LEU A 164 4.80 13.42 3.78
C LEU A 164 6.05 13.24 4.66
N ASP A 165 6.23 14.18 5.59
CA ASP A 165 7.16 14.00 6.70
C ASP A 165 6.62 12.96 7.71
N PRO A 166 7.46 12.45 8.63
CA PRO A 166 7.05 11.41 9.58
C PRO A 166 5.84 11.79 10.43
N THR A 167 5.73 13.03 10.87
CA THR A 167 4.61 13.51 11.71
C THR A 167 3.30 13.51 10.93
N ALA A 168 3.29 14.06 9.72
CA ALA A 168 2.12 14.07 8.85
C ALA A 168 1.67 12.66 8.45
N ARG A 169 2.62 11.70 8.30
CA ARG A 169 2.28 10.29 8.07
C ARG A 169 1.54 9.68 9.26
N GLU A 170 2.04 9.88 10.49
CA GLU A 170 1.40 9.34 11.68
C GLU A 170 -0.03 9.87 11.83
N GLU A 171 -0.26 11.16 11.62
CA GLU A 171 -1.59 11.73 11.66
C GLU A 171 -2.52 11.11 10.60
N LEU A 172 -2.00 10.87 9.40
CA LEU A 172 -2.78 10.24 8.33
C LEU A 172 -3.05 8.76 8.63
N PHE A 173 -2.12 8.02 9.25
CA PHE A 173 -2.38 6.66 9.74
C PHE A 173 -3.53 6.65 10.74
N HIS A 174 -3.51 7.54 11.74
CA HIS A 174 -4.59 7.64 12.73
C HIS A 174 -5.94 7.98 12.08
N LEU A 175 -5.96 8.88 11.08
CA LEU A 175 -7.17 9.21 10.34
C LEU A 175 -7.71 7.98 9.57
N VAL A 176 -6.87 7.24 8.85
CA VAL A 176 -7.27 6.05 8.09
C VAL A 176 -7.83 4.96 9.01
N ILE A 177 -7.17 4.70 10.13
CA ILE A 177 -7.63 3.75 11.16
C ILE A 177 -8.98 4.22 11.74
N GLY A 178 -9.10 5.50 12.07
CA GLY A 178 -10.34 6.10 12.58
C GLY A 178 -11.51 5.91 11.62
N LEU A 179 -11.31 6.16 10.33
CA LEU A 179 -12.33 5.96 9.29
C LEU A 179 -12.76 4.49 9.19
N GLY A 180 -11.83 3.54 9.31
CA GLY A 180 -12.14 2.12 9.38
C GLY A 180 -12.99 1.77 10.61
N ASN A 181 -12.66 2.33 11.76
CA ASN A 181 -13.41 2.15 13.02
C ASN A 181 -14.81 2.79 12.97
N GLU A 182 -15.00 3.84 12.18
CA GLU A 182 -16.32 4.43 11.87
C GLU A 182 -17.18 3.53 10.97
N GLY A 183 -16.68 2.36 10.55
CA GLY A 183 -17.38 1.42 9.68
C GLY A 183 -17.26 1.72 8.19
N LYS A 184 -16.39 2.64 7.79
CA LYS A 184 -16.12 2.93 6.38
C LYS A 184 -15.21 1.86 5.78
N THR A 185 -15.33 1.65 4.47
CA THR A 185 -14.37 0.85 3.70
C THR A 185 -13.31 1.78 3.13
N VAL A 186 -12.05 1.53 3.44
CA VAL A 186 -10.93 2.35 2.95
C VAL A 186 -9.97 1.45 2.16
N VAL A 187 -9.83 1.72 0.87
CA VAL A 187 -8.81 1.11 0.02
C VAL A 187 -7.62 2.06 -0.05
N PHE A 188 -6.54 1.68 0.60
CA PHE A 188 -5.32 2.47 0.76
C PHE A 188 -4.22 1.89 -0.11
N SER A 189 -3.78 2.60 -1.15
CA SER A 189 -2.68 2.13 -1.99
C SER A 189 -1.33 2.61 -1.47
N SER A 190 -0.34 1.71 -1.52
CA SER A 190 1.06 2.03 -1.24
C SER A 190 1.99 1.05 -1.97
N HIS A 191 3.23 1.47 -2.18
CA HIS A 191 4.33 0.59 -2.59
C HIS A 191 5.23 0.20 -1.40
N VAL A 192 4.93 0.70 -0.20
CA VAL A 192 5.69 0.47 1.05
C VAL A 192 4.87 -0.42 1.99
N LEU A 193 5.37 -1.63 2.26
CA LEU A 193 4.66 -2.60 3.13
C LEU A 193 4.42 -2.02 4.52
N HIS A 194 5.45 -1.42 5.11
CA HIS A 194 5.37 -0.87 6.47
C HIS A 194 4.24 0.17 6.63
N GLU A 195 3.95 0.96 5.60
CA GLU A 195 2.82 1.89 5.63
C GLU A 195 1.48 1.16 5.69
N VAL A 196 1.35 0.05 4.96
CA VAL A 196 0.13 -0.76 4.97
C VAL A 196 -0.04 -1.46 6.32
N GLU A 197 1.01 -2.06 6.86
CA GLU A 197 1.00 -2.73 8.17
C GLU A 197 0.60 -1.83 9.33
N ARG A 198 0.87 -0.53 9.21
CA ARG A 198 0.48 0.47 10.21
C ARG A 198 -1.02 0.70 10.28
N VAL A 199 -1.75 0.48 9.21
CA VAL A 199 -3.19 0.82 9.11
C VAL A 199 -4.11 -0.41 9.03
N THR A 200 -3.61 -1.55 8.58
CA THR A 200 -4.43 -2.76 8.40
C THR A 200 -3.61 -4.04 8.40
N ASP A 201 -4.25 -5.15 8.72
CA ASP A 201 -3.70 -6.51 8.54
C ASP A 201 -4.16 -7.16 7.23
N THR A 202 -5.06 -6.53 6.48
CA THR A 202 -5.65 -7.09 5.25
C THR A 202 -5.09 -6.40 4.02
N VAL A 203 -4.51 -7.17 3.11
CA VAL A 203 -3.81 -6.64 1.94
C VAL A 203 -4.17 -7.38 0.65
N ILE A 204 -4.18 -6.62 -0.44
CA ILE A 204 -4.18 -7.10 -1.82
C ILE A 204 -2.81 -6.81 -2.39
N LEU A 205 -2.08 -7.86 -2.74
CA LEU A 205 -0.80 -7.77 -3.41
C LEU A 205 -1.01 -7.75 -4.92
N ILE A 206 -0.61 -6.66 -5.57
CA ILE A 206 -0.73 -6.51 -7.03
C ILE A 206 0.65 -6.33 -7.68
N TYR A 207 0.90 -7.06 -8.76
CA TYR A 207 2.13 -7.00 -9.53
C TYR A 207 1.87 -7.24 -11.02
N ASN A 208 2.43 -6.41 -11.90
CA ASN A 208 2.25 -6.50 -13.36
C ASN A 208 0.78 -6.70 -13.77
N GLY A 209 -0.12 -5.97 -13.14
CA GLY A 209 -1.55 -6.02 -13.41
C GLY A 209 -2.27 -7.27 -12.90
N ARG A 210 -1.62 -8.15 -12.13
CA ARG A 210 -2.23 -9.36 -11.56
C ARG A 210 -2.26 -9.28 -10.04
N VAL A 211 -3.27 -9.86 -9.42
CA VAL A 211 -3.29 -10.07 -7.97
C VAL A 211 -2.52 -11.34 -7.66
N LEU A 212 -1.48 -11.21 -6.85
CA LEU A 212 -0.64 -12.31 -6.40
C LEU A 212 -1.20 -12.96 -5.13
N ALA A 213 -1.73 -12.13 -4.21
CA ALA A 213 -2.31 -12.58 -2.97
C ALA A 213 -3.39 -11.60 -2.47
N LEU A 214 -4.37 -12.14 -1.76
CA LEU A 214 -5.39 -11.40 -1.02
C LEU A 214 -5.59 -12.11 0.32
N GLY A 215 -5.48 -11.41 1.42
CA GLY A 215 -5.67 -11.97 2.76
C GLY A 215 -4.97 -11.16 3.83
N LYS A 216 -4.81 -11.78 4.99
CA LYS A 216 -4.06 -11.18 6.09
C LYS A 216 -2.56 -11.22 5.81
N ILE A 217 -1.87 -10.14 6.15
CA ILE A 217 -0.41 -10.02 5.98
C ILE A 217 0.31 -11.22 6.62
N ARG A 218 -0.15 -11.67 7.80
CA ARG A 218 0.42 -12.85 8.48
C ARG A 218 0.28 -14.12 7.62
N GLU A 219 -0.91 -14.38 7.09
CA GLU A 219 -1.16 -15.54 6.23
C GLU A 219 -0.30 -15.52 4.96
N ILE A 220 -0.12 -14.33 4.37
CA ILE A 220 0.76 -14.14 3.20
C ILE A 220 2.22 -14.39 3.58
N ARG A 221 2.66 -13.92 4.75
CA ARG A 221 4.00 -14.23 5.27
C ARG A 221 4.20 -15.71 5.55
N ASP A 222 3.19 -16.39 6.10
CA ASP A 222 3.24 -17.84 6.40
C ASP A 222 3.38 -18.68 5.13
N LEU A 223 2.78 -18.26 4.00
CA LEU A 223 3.00 -18.88 2.69
C LEU A 223 4.46 -18.81 2.25
N ILE A 224 5.25 -17.87 2.79
CA ILE A 224 6.65 -17.65 2.48
C ILE A 224 7.58 -18.31 3.52
N GLN A 225 7.06 -18.70 4.70
CA GLN A 225 7.86 -19.28 5.79
C GLN A 225 8.54 -20.60 5.39
N ASN A 226 8.05 -21.31 4.39
CA ASN A 226 8.70 -22.50 3.85
C ASN A 226 9.81 -22.19 2.83
N HIS A 227 10.15 -20.90 2.62
CA HIS A 227 11.24 -20.49 1.74
C HIS A 227 12.46 -20.11 2.54
N PRO A 228 13.66 -20.61 2.14
CA PRO A 228 14.90 -20.23 2.81
C PRO A 228 15.09 -18.71 2.81
N ARG A 229 15.34 -18.13 3.98
CA ARG A 229 15.65 -16.70 4.15
C ARG A 229 17.13 -16.46 3.85
N THR A 230 17.38 -15.31 3.25
CA THR A 230 18.73 -14.91 2.87
C THR A 230 19.34 -14.03 3.96
N ILE A 231 20.40 -14.52 4.62
CA ILE A 231 21.20 -13.76 5.58
C ILE A 231 22.51 -13.40 4.90
N VAL A 232 22.85 -12.11 4.87
CA VAL A 232 24.12 -11.60 4.38
C VAL A 232 24.99 -11.25 5.58
N ILE A 233 26.20 -11.80 5.62
CA ILE A 233 27.20 -11.63 6.69
C ILE A 233 28.44 -11.00 6.07
N GLU A 234 28.87 -9.87 6.59
CA GLU A 234 30.10 -9.18 6.20
C GLU A 234 31.24 -9.58 7.11
N THR A 235 32.28 -10.17 6.52
CA THR A 235 33.46 -10.67 7.26
C THR A 235 34.68 -10.78 6.34
N MET A 236 35.87 -10.69 6.89
CA MET A 236 37.12 -10.96 6.14
C MET A 236 37.37 -12.45 5.92
N GLU A 237 36.69 -13.33 6.63
CA GLU A 237 36.94 -14.78 6.59
C GLU A 237 35.66 -15.59 6.33
N PRO A 238 34.96 -15.40 5.18
CA PRO A 238 33.65 -16.02 4.92
C PRO A 238 33.65 -17.54 5.04
N LYS A 239 34.72 -18.19 4.59
CA LYS A 239 34.85 -19.65 4.65
C LYS A 239 34.95 -20.19 6.08
N LYS A 240 35.59 -19.46 6.99
CA LYS A 240 35.67 -19.88 8.40
C LYS A 240 34.32 -19.67 9.11
N VAL A 241 33.64 -18.58 8.85
CA VAL A 241 32.30 -18.37 9.37
C VAL A 241 31.35 -19.48 8.92
N TYR A 242 31.40 -19.88 7.65
CA TYR A 242 30.61 -21.02 7.15
C TYR A 242 30.94 -22.33 7.87
N GLN A 243 32.24 -22.64 8.11
CA GLN A 243 32.63 -23.85 8.84
C GLN A 243 32.02 -23.92 10.23
N LEU A 244 31.87 -22.79 10.94
CA LEU A 244 31.22 -22.71 12.23
C LEU A 244 29.69 -22.78 12.13
N LEU A 245 29.12 -22.26 11.07
CA LEU A 245 27.67 -22.35 10.81
C LEU A 245 27.25 -23.70 10.23
N SER A 246 28.19 -24.55 9.79
CA SER A 246 27.89 -25.84 9.12
C SER A 246 27.15 -26.84 10.00
N SER A 247 27.09 -26.64 11.32
CA SER A 247 26.32 -27.42 12.27
C SER A 247 24.82 -27.04 12.27
N ASP A 248 24.43 -25.91 11.71
CA ASP A 248 23.03 -25.49 11.59
C ASP A 248 22.38 -26.22 10.42
N SER A 249 21.55 -27.23 10.74
CA SER A 249 20.83 -28.05 9.77
C SER A 249 19.76 -27.30 8.97
N ASN A 250 19.42 -26.05 9.38
CA ASN A 250 18.45 -25.21 8.70
C ASN A 250 19.04 -24.50 7.48
N ILE A 251 20.38 -24.49 7.32
CA ILE A 251 21.05 -23.88 6.19
C ILE A 251 20.89 -24.75 4.94
N THR A 252 20.27 -24.20 3.91
CA THR A 252 19.96 -24.92 2.66
C THR A 252 20.99 -24.67 1.56
N SER A 253 21.56 -23.48 1.51
CA SER A 253 22.62 -23.13 0.56
C SER A 253 23.46 -21.95 1.04
N VAL A 254 24.66 -21.83 0.49
CA VAL A 254 25.61 -20.79 0.86
C VAL A 254 26.35 -20.32 -0.39
N ASN A 255 26.50 -19.00 -0.51
CA ASN A 255 27.30 -18.35 -1.54
C ASN A 255 28.41 -17.53 -0.89
N PHE A 256 29.59 -17.55 -1.48
CA PHE A 256 30.78 -16.85 -1.00
C PHE A 256 31.14 -15.73 -1.96
N ASP A 257 31.46 -14.58 -1.39
CA ASP A 257 32.20 -13.52 -2.05
C ASP A 257 33.48 -13.21 -1.20
N THR A 258 34.29 -12.25 -1.64
CA THR A 258 35.55 -11.90 -0.96
C THR A 258 35.37 -11.39 0.46
N GLN A 259 34.28 -10.66 0.73
CA GLN A 259 33.93 -10.04 2.01
C GLN A 259 32.54 -10.40 2.52
N PHE A 260 31.75 -11.11 1.72
CA PHE A 260 30.39 -11.46 2.07
C PHE A 260 30.16 -12.96 2.04
N LEU A 261 29.41 -13.43 3.04
CA LEU A 261 28.85 -14.75 3.09
C LEU A 261 27.32 -14.61 3.01
N THR A 262 26.71 -15.16 1.97
CA THR A 262 25.27 -15.21 1.83
C THR A 262 24.79 -16.61 2.21
N VAL A 263 23.95 -16.69 3.23
CA VAL A 263 23.41 -17.94 3.78
C VAL A 263 21.91 -17.98 3.53
N HIS A 264 21.42 -19.07 2.95
CA HIS A 264 19.98 -19.34 2.84
C HIS A 264 19.58 -20.33 3.93
N THR A 265 18.66 -19.92 4.82
CA THR A 265 18.23 -20.72 5.98
C THR A 265 16.72 -20.81 6.10
N LEU A 266 16.21 -21.96 6.57
CA LEU A 266 14.80 -22.18 6.88
C LEU A 266 14.40 -21.60 8.27
N ASP A 267 15.38 -21.44 9.18
CA ASP A 267 15.17 -20.84 10.50
C ASP A 267 16.17 -19.69 10.74
N PRO A 268 15.82 -18.45 10.34
CA PRO A 268 16.68 -17.28 10.53
C PRO A 268 17.02 -17.01 12.00
N LEU A 269 16.08 -17.28 12.93
CA LEU A 269 16.30 -17.02 14.36
C LEU A 269 17.37 -17.95 14.92
N GLN A 270 17.36 -19.21 14.54
CA GLN A 270 18.41 -20.16 14.95
C GLN A 270 19.75 -19.77 14.33
N THR A 271 19.77 -19.43 13.05
CA THR A 271 21.01 -19.00 12.37
C THR A 271 21.57 -17.71 12.99
N PHE A 272 20.72 -16.73 13.36
CA PHE A 272 21.16 -15.52 14.09
C PHE A 272 21.76 -15.85 15.47
N LYS A 273 21.21 -16.83 16.20
CA LYS A 273 21.80 -17.27 17.47
C LYS A 273 23.20 -17.83 17.26
N CYS A 274 23.38 -18.70 16.26
CA CYS A 274 24.70 -19.25 15.92
C CYS A 274 25.70 -18.15 15.51
N ILE A 275 25.26 -17.13 14.74
CA ILE A 275 26.11 -15.98 14.37
C ILE A 275 26.52 -15.20 15.63
N ASN A 276 25.57 -14.93 16.54
CA ASN A 276 25.86 -14.23 17.80
C ASN A 276 26.84 -15.01 18.70
N GLU A 277 26.72 -16.34 18.75
CA GLU A 277 27.68 -17.19 19.49
C GLU A 277 29.10 -17.08 18.89
N ILE A 278 29.25 -17.08 17.57
CA ILE A 278 30.52 -16.86 16.88
C ILE A 278 31.16 -15.52 17.24
N ILE A 279 30.30 -14.45 17.28
CA ILE A 279 30.74 -13.10 17.66
C ILE A 279 31.20 -13.06 19.13
N LEU A 280 30.42 -13.64 20.04
CA LEU A 280 30.75 -13.66 21.48
C LEU A 280 32.01 -14.46 21.80
N GLU A 281 32.26 -15.53 21.06
CA GLU A 281 33.48 -16.31 21.21
C GLU A 281 34.73 -15.57 20.66
N GLY A 282 34.56 -14.48 19.92
CA GLY A 282 35.64 -13.63 19.41
C GLY A 282 36.60 -14.32 18.41
N LYS A 283 36.18 -15.44 17.82
CA LYS A 283 37.04 -16.27 16.97
C LYS A 283 37.26 -15.67 15.58
N ILE A 284 36.26 -14.95 15.05
CA ILE A 284 36.27 -14.38 13.70
C ILE A 284 35.61 -13.01 13.72
N PRO A 285 36.19 -11.98 13.09
CA PRO A 285 35.56 -10.67 13.00
C PRO A 285 34.34 -10.71 12.04
N ILE A 286 33.18 -10.45 12.56
CA ILE A 286 31.93 -10.18 11.79
C ILE A 286 31.61 -8.70 11.94
N PHE A 287 31.55 -7.98 10.81
CA PHE A 287 31.34 -6.52 10.78
C PHE A 287 29.87 -6.15 10.81
N SER A 288 29.09 -6.88 10.02
CA SER A 288 27.64 -6.71 9.98
C SER A 288 26.97 -8.02 9.57
N PHE A 289 25.70 -8.18 9.95
CA PHE A 289 24.83 -9.20 9.39
C PHE A 289 23.40 -8.73 9.39
N HIS A 290 22.64 -9.11 8.36
CA HIS A 290 21.24 -8.75 8.22
C HIS A 290 20.50 -9.76 7.36
N CYS A 291 19.16 -9.81 7.51
CA CYS A 291 18.30 -10.57 6.62
C CYS A 291 17.99 -9.72 5.40
N ALA A 292 18.35 -10.18 4.21
CA ALA A 292 18.12 -9.46 2.96
C ALA A 292 16.67 -9.59 2.45
N ASP A 293 15.91 -10.56 2.97
CA ASP A 293 14.57 -10.93 2.48
C ASP A 293 13.45 -10.42 3.40
N GLU A 294 13.71 -9.42 4.26
CA GLU A 294 12.69 -8.84 5.12
C GLU A 294 11.81 -7.82 4.39
N ASP A 295 12.25 -7.37 3.22
CA ASP A 295 11.51 -6.39 2.45
C ASP A 295 10.43 -7.03 1.56
N LEU A 296 9.44 -6.19 1.22
CA LEU A 296 8.35 -6.59 0.34
C LEU A 296 8.84 -7.01 -1.06
N GLN A 297 9.96 -6.47 -1.51
CA GLN A 297 10.50 -6.76 -2.83
C GLN A 297 10.94 -8.22 -2.93
N SER A 298 11.50 -8.77 -1.86
CA SER A 298 11.85 -10.19 -1.74
C SER A 298 10.60 -11.08 -1.71
N VAL A 299 9.56 -10.66 -0.95
CA VAL A 299 8.25 -11.32 -0.95
C VAL A 299 7.64 -11.33 -2.36
N PHE A 300 7.69 -10.21 -3.07
CA PHE A 300 7.22 -10.11 -4.45
C PHE A 300 8.03 -11.03 -5.39
N GLN A 301 9.35 -10.99 -5.32
CA GLN A 301 10.20 -11.83 -6.18
C GLN A 301 9.92 -13.30 -5.97
N TYR A 302 9.72 -13.72 -4.71
CA TYR A 302 9.35 -15.09 -4.39
C TYR A 302 7.99 -15.48 -4.98
N LEU A 303 6.93 -14.71 -4.71
CA LEU A 303 5.59 -14.99 -5.25
C LEU A 303 5.59 -15.00 -6.78
N ILE A 304 6.39 -14.13 -7.41
CA ILE A 304 6.59 -14.11 -8.87
C ILE A 304 7.28 -15.39 -9.34
N SER A 305 8.35 -15.81 -8.66
CA SER A 305 9.12 -17.00 -9.07
C SER A 305 8.32 -18.31 -8.93
N THR A 306 7.37 -18.35 -7.99
CA THR A 306 6.55 -19.55 -7.70
C THR A 306 5.23 -19.59 -8.47
N HIS A 307 4.65 -18.42 -8.82
CA HIS A 307 3.31 -18.35 -9.44
C HIS A 307 3.32 -17.93 -10.91
N ILE A 308 4.47 -17.49 -11.46
CA ILE A 308 4.59 -17.17 -12.89
C ILE A 308 5.52 -18.19 -13.52
N PRO A 309 5.03 -19.05 -14.44
CA PRO A 309 5.90 -19.95 -15.20
C PRO A 309 6.99 -19.12 -15.91
N ARG A 310 8.26 -19.51 -15.74
CA ARG A 310 9.38 -18.94 -16.49
C ARG A 310 9.17 -19.28 -17.97
N GLY A 311 8.61 -18.38 -18.73
CA GLY A 311 8.44 -18.56 -20.17
C GLY A 311 7.20 -17.83 -20.72
N LEU A 312 7.33 -16.56 -20.97
CA LEU A 312 6.73 -15.80 -22.07
C LEU A 312 7.58 -14.58 -22.33
#